data_45fd098ad6b57349d16bf59fa8f1490a
#
_entry.id   45fd098ad6b57349d16bf59fa8f1490a
#
_cell.length_a   1.000
_cell.length_b   1.000
_cell.length_c   1.000
_cell.angle_alpha   90.00
_cell.angle_beta   90.00
_cell.angle_gamma   90.00
#
_symmetry.space_group_name_H-M   'P 1'
#
loop_
_entity.id
_entity.type
_entity.pdbx_description
1 polymer ?
#
loop_
_entity_poly.entity_id
_entity_poly.type
_entity_poly.pdbx_seq_one_letter_code
_entity_poly.pdbx_strand_id
1 'polypeptide(L)'
;MQKTAVQQFNGVAIFACLLCVLAGAATTEETRQRAPLILGALLGVYLLYAIRIVRQWEKGVKLRFGRYVGLRGPGVFVIVPVVETLGIFVDQRVRVASVTAESTLTRDTVPVDVDAIVFWLVWNAEKAILEVENYLDAIALSAQTALRESIGRHELAQMITDREALGRELQRILDEKTTPWGITVQSVEVRDVRIPQGLQDAMSRQAQAERERQARIILGRAETEISDNFVQAAAAYSSNPTALHLRAMNMLYEAIKERGSMVIVPSSAVETMGLGGSLATAALSKQQ
;
A
#
# COMPACT_ATOMS: atom_id res chain seq x y z
N MET A 1 21.76 10.47 -1.35
CA MET A 1 23.03 10.85 -2.01
C MET A 1 22.73 11.29 -3.43
N GLN A 2 22.72 12.61 -3.68
CA GLN A 2 22.71 13.14 -5.04
C GLN A 2 23.98 12.69 -5.74
N LYS A 3 23.85 11.93 -6.83
CA LYS A 3 25.02 11.59 -7.64
C LYS A 3 25.50 12.88 -8.33
N THR A 4 26.51 13.52 -7.73
CA THR A 4 27.36 14.46 -8.46
C THR A 4 27.73 13.79 -9.79
N ALA A 5 27.66 14.56 -10.87
CA ALA A 5 27.98 14.09 -12.22
C ALA A 5 29.44 13.56 -12.24
N VAL A 6 29.62 12.30 -11.86
CA VAL A 6 30.88 11.61 -12.08
C VAL A 6 31.09 11.61 -13.59
N GLN A 7 32.18 12.18 -14.02
CA GLN A 7 32.62 12.31 -15.40
C GLN A 7 32.78 10.89 -16.01
N GLN A 8 31.66 10.30 -16.45
CA GLN A 8 31.71 9.05 -17.20
C GLN A 8 32.07 9.41 -18.64
N PHE A 9 33.28 9.04 -19.04
CA PHE A 9 33.69 9.11 -20.44
C PHE A 9 32.81 8.13 -21.24
N ASN A 10 32.04 8.68 -22.16
CA ASN A 10 31.15 7.91 -22.99
C ASN A 10 31.92 7.28 -24.16
N GLY A 11 31.63 6.02 -24.50
CA GLY A 11 32.26 5.34 -25.64
C GLY A 11 32.24 6.13 -26.94
N VAL A 12 31.16 6.89 -27.19
CA VAL A 12 31.02 7.78 -28.34
C VAL A 12 32.04 8.93 -28.31
N ALA A 13 32.29 9.51 -27.15
CA ALA A 13 33.28 10.59 -26.99
C ALA A 13 34.71 10.04 -27.18
N ILE A 14 35.00 8.84 -26.68
CA ILE A 14 36.28 8.15 -26.86
C ILE A 14 36.50 7.83 -28.32
N PHE A 15 35.48 7.28 -29.01
CA PHE A 15 35.55 6.97 -30.44
C PHE A 15 35.78 8.21 -31.28
N ALA A 16 35.08 9.34 -31.03
CA ALA A 16 35.26 10.60 -31.69
C ALA A 16 36.67 11.17 -31.46
N CYS A 17 37.20 11.08 -30.23
CA CYS A 17 38.57 11.47 -29.91
C CYS A 17 39.60 10.66 -30.71
N LEU A 18 39.44 9.33 -30.74
CA LEU A 18 40.34 8.41 -31.44
C LEU A 18 40.35 8.69 -32.96
N LEU A 19 39.17 8.97 -33.52
CA LEU A 19 39.02 9.32 -34.93
C LEU A 19 39.70 10.64 -35.27
N CYS A 20 39.61 11.66 -34.43
CA CYS A 20 40.32 12.94 -34.61
C CYS A 20 41.85 12.79 -34.52
N VAL A 21 42.35 11.99 -33.58
CA VAL A 21 43.79 11.73 -33.42
C VAL A 21 44.32 10.92 -34.62
N LEU A 22 43.59 9.92 -35.09
CA LEU A 22 43.96 9.14 -36.30
C LEU A 22 43.97 10.00 -37.57
N ALA A 23 42.96 10.89 -37.74
CA ALA A 23 42.94 11.84 -38.84
C ALA A 23 44.14 12.82 -38.79
N GLY A 24 44.46 13.28 -37.58
CA GLY A 24 45.65 14.13 -37.36
C GLY A 24 46.97 13.39 -37.66
N ALA A 25 47.07 12.10 -37.35
CA ALA A 25 48.24 11.28 -37.65
C ALA A 25 48.39 11.03 -39.17
N ALA A 26 47.30 10.73 -39.89
CA ALA A 26 47.31 10.53 -41.33
C ALA A 26 47.76 11.78 -42.08
N THR A 27 47.30 12.94 -41.70
CA THR A 27 47.68 14.24 -42.30
C THR A 27 49.13 14.66 -41.96
N THR A 28 49.74 14.16 -40.88
CA THR A 28 51.17 14.38 -40.57
C THR A 28 52.09 13.60 -41.48
N GLU A 29 51.69 12.44 -41.93
CA GLU A 29 52.47 11.64 -42.90
C GLU A 29 52.54 12.34 -44.25
N GLU A 30 51.45 12.96 -44.71
CA GLU A 30 51.41 13.70 -45.98
C GLU A 30 52.19 15.03 -45.91
N THR A 31 52.08 15.78 -44.78
CA THR A 31 52.59 17.15 -44.69
C THR A 31 54.00 17.27 -44.08
N ARG A 32 54.54 16.15 -43.52
CA ARG A 32 55.84 16.11 -42.79
C ARG A 32 55.99 17.12 -41.65
N GLN A 33 54.87 17.73 -41.19
CA GLN A 33 54.83 18.70 -40.09
C GLN A 33 54.08 18.07 -38.88
N ARG A 34 54.54 18.36 -37.67
CA ARG A 34 53.91 17.85 -36.44
C ARG A 34 52.67 18.65 -36.03
N ALA A 35 52.40 19.78 -36.67
CA ALA A 35 51.28 20.66 -36.35
C ALA A 35 49.90 20.00 -36.47
N PRO A 36 49.53 19.19 -37.49
CA PRO A 36 48.21 18.60 -37.61
C PRO A 36 47.95 17.53 -36.52
N LEU A 37 48.97 16.79 -36.07
CA LEU A 37 48.83 15.83 -34.97
C LEU A 37 48.49 16.53 -33.65
N ILE A 38 49.15 17.66 -33.34
CA ILE A 38 48.85 18.42 -32.13
C ILE A 38 47.43 19.00 -32.19
N LEU A 39 47.00 19.49 -33.35
CA LEU A 39 45.66 20.03 -33.57
C LEU A 39 44.59 18.97 -33.48
N GLY A 40 44.81 17.76 -34.03
CA GLY A 40 43.93 16.58 -33.91
C GLY A 40 43.81 16.11 -32.48
N ALA A 41 44.91 16.10 -31.72
CA ALA A 41 44.88 15.71 -30.30
C ALA A 41 44.10 16.73 -29.45
N LEU A 42 44.32 18.05 -29.65
CA LEU A 42 43.57 19.11 -28.98
C LEU A 42 42.07 19.04 -29.29
N LEU A 43 41.71 18.83 -30.55
CA LEU A 43 40.30 18.68 -30.96
C LEU A 43 39.70 17.43 -30.39
N GLY A 44 40.43 16.30 -30.33
CA GLY A 44 40.01 15.07 -29.72
C GLY A 44 39.71 15.21 -28.22
N VAL A 45 40.61 15.87 -27.49
CA VAL A 45 40.43 16.17 -26.06
C VAL A 45 39.20 17.08 -25.86
N TYR A 46 39.05 18.11 -26.71
CA TYR A 46 37.87 18.98 -26.64
C TYR A 46 36.58 18.21 -26.85
N LEU A 47 36.49 17.32 -27.86
CA LEU A 47 35.30 16.50 -28.12
C LEU A 47 35.00 15.51 -26.98
N LEU A 48 36.03 14.99 -26.31
CA LEU A 48 35.88 14.09 -25.19
C LEU A 48 35.19 14.76 -24.00
N TYR A 49 35.39 16.05 -23.78
CA TYR A 49 34.71 16.85 -22.78
C TYR A 49 33.39 17.45 -23.29
N ALA A 50 33.24 17.68 -24.59
CA ALA A 50 32.08 18.33 -25.19
C ALA A 50 30.89 17.35 -25.35
N ILE A 51 31.13 16.09 -25.69
CA ILE A 51 30.07 15.14 -25.93
C ILE A 51 29.58 14.52 -24.62
N ARG A 52 28.27 14.70 -24.33
CA ARG A 52 27.60 14.17 -23.17
C ARG A 52 26.36 13.37 -23.60
N ILE A 53 26.12 12.25 -22.92
CA ILE A 53 24.92 11.42 -23.11
C ILE A 53 24.11 11.45 -21.83
N VAL A 54 22.84 11.81 -21.95
CA VAL A 54 21.85 11.75 -20.85
C VAL A 54 20.95 10.56 -21.07
N ARG A 55 20.69 9.81 -20.02
CA ARG A 55 19.82 8.64 -20.04
C ARG A 55 18.36 9.06 -20.26
N GLN A 56 17.55 8.14 -20.78
CA GLN A 56 16.16 8.42 -21.15
C GLN A 56 15.31 8.92 -19.97
N TRP A 57 15.63 8.50 -18.77
CA TRP A 57 14.89 8.86 -17.55
C TRP A 57 15.49 10.01 -16.76
N GLU A 58 16.58 10.59 -17.24
CA GLU A 58 17.29 11.70 -16.59
C GLU A 58 17.12 12.99 -17.39
N LYS A 59 16.93 14.09 -16.68
CA LYS A 59 17.05 15.43 -17.24
C LYS A 59 18.19 16.17 -16.57
N GLY A 60 19.06 16.75 -17.38
CA GLY A 60 20.20 17.56 -16.92
C GLY A 60 19.91 19.04 -17.03
N VAL A 61 20.28 19.78 -16.00
CA VAL A 61 20.24 21.25 -16.03
C VAL A 61 21.48 21.77 -16.69
N LYS A 62 21.30 22.57 -17.76
CA LYS A 62 22.38 23.24 -18.48
C LYS A 62 22.59 24.64 -17.89
N LEU A 63 23.79 24.89 -17.40
CA LEU A 63 24.22 26.17 -16.89
C LEU A 63 25.24 26.81 -17.88
N ARG A 64 25.12 28.09 -18.18
CA ARG A 64 26.09 28.86 -18.94
C ARG A 64 26.60 29.99 -18.05
N PHE A 65 27.90 30.01 -17.77
CA PHE A 65 28.51 30.94 -16.80
C PHE A 65 27.75 30.99 -15.46
N GLY A 66 27.32 29.83 -14.97
CA GLY A 66 26.55 29.73 -13.72
C GLY A 66 25.07 30.13 -13.81
N ARG A 67 24.60 30.66 -14.95
CA ARG A 67 23.17 30.98 -15.15
C ARG A 67 22.45 29.83 -15.79
N TYR A 68 21.22 29.56 -15.33
CA TYR A 68 20.33 28.59 -15.93
C TYR A 68 19.96 29.00 -17.37
N VAL A 69 20.09 28.07 -18.31
CA VAL A 69 19.77 28.30 -19.74
C VAL A 69 18.61 27.38 -20.18
N GLY A 70 18.46 26.22 -19.55
CA GLY A 70 17.38 25.29 -19.88
C GLY A 70 17.68 23.85 -19.47
N LEU A 71 16.67 22.99 -19.63
CA LEU A 71 16.79 21.56 -19.43
C LEU A 71 17.26 20.88 -20.72
N ARG A 72 18.15 19.91 -20.58
CA ARG A 72 18.48 18.98 -21.66
C ARG A 72 17.91 17.61 -21.36
N GLY A 73 17.11 17.13 -22.31
CA GLY A 73 16.46 15.82 -22.26
C GLY A 73 17.39 14.68 -22.65
N PRO A 74 16.86 13.48 -22.81
CA PRO A 74 17.62 12.29 -23.16
C PRO A 74 18.27 12.42 -24.56
N GLY A 75 19.44 11.80 -24.70
CA GLY A 75 20.16 11.73 -25.96
C GLY A 75 21.58 12.25 -25.87
N VAL A 76 22.21 12.39 -27.05
CA VAL A 76 23.56 12.91 -27.24
C VAL A 76 23.47 14.43 -27.49
N PHE A 77 24.22 15.20 -26.76
CA PHE A 77 24.35 16.64 -27.00
C PHE A 77 25.76 17.12 -26.75
N VAL A 78 26.07 18.24 -27.37
CA VAL A 78 27.38 18.86 -27.31
C VAL A 78 27.32 20.06 -26.38
N ILE A 79 28.28 20.13 -25.47
CA ILE A 79 28.48 21.24 -24.52
C ILE A 79 29.80 21.95 -24.90
N VAL A 80 29.84 23.23 -24.68
CA VAL A 80 31.10 23.99 -24.76
C VAL A 80 31.79 23.92 -23.37
N PRO A 81 32.84 23.10 -23.18
CA PRO A 81 33.36 22.72 -21.87
C PRO A 81 33.74 23.85 -20.93
N VAL A 82 34.16 25.00 -21.47
CA VAL A 82 34.61 26.14 -20.65
C VAL A 82 33.46 27.08 -20.27
N VAL A 83 32.45 27.18 -21.14
CA VAL A 83 31.35 28.13 -21.01
C VAL A 83 30.11 27.51 -20.38
N GLU A 84 29.90 26.23 -20.69
CA GLU A 84 28.70 25.51 -20.30
C GLU A 84 29.03 24.33 -19.38
N THR A 85 28.29 24.22 -18.30
CA THR A 85 28.40 23.13 -17.37
C THR A 85 27.04 22.42 -17.23
N LEU A 86 27.08 21.11 -17.10
CA LEU A 86 25.92 20.34 -16.69
C LEU A 86 25.88 20.28 -15.16
N GLY A 87 24.79 20.75 -14.62
CA GLY A 87 24.49 20.65 -13.20
C GLY A 87 24.04 19.25 -12.80
N ILE A 88 23.14 19.20 -11.83
CA ILE A 88 22.60 17.98 -11.27
C ILE A 88 21.65 17.30 -12.27
N PHE A 89 21.71 15.96 -12.36
CA PHE A 89 20.74 15.17 -13.11
C PHE A 89 19.58 14.79 -12.21
N VAL A 90 18.37 15.00 -12.71
CA VAL A 90 17.12 14.63 -12.05
C VAL A 90 16.54 13.39 -12.72
N ASP A 91 16.31 12.34 -11.93
CA ASP A 91 15.59 11.14 -12.35
C ASP A 91 14.09 11.41 -12.27
N GLN A 92 13.36 11.20 -13.39
CA GLN A 92 11.92 11.43 -13.50
C GLN A 92 11.09 10.16 -13.24
N ARG A 93 11.72 9.06 -12.90
CA ARG A 93 11.00 7.83 -12.53
C ARG A 93 10.33 7.97 -11.19
N VAL A 94 9.32 7.13 -10.97
CA VAL A 94 8.70 7.01 -9.65
C VAL A 94 9.73 6.57 -8.63
N ARG A 95 9.80 7.31 -7.54
CA ARG A 95 10.67 7.05 -6.41
C ARG A 95 9.86 6.77 -5.17
N VAL A 96 10.47 6.08 -4.24
CA VAL A 96 9.88 5.68 -2.98
C VAL A 96 10.65 6.31 -1.84
N ALA A 97 9.92 6.92 -0.92
CA ALA A 97 10.46 7.41 0.35
C ALA A 97 9.71 6.72 1.50
N SER A 98 10.44 6.06 2.38
CA SER A 98 9.89 5.56 3.64
C SER A 98 9.95 6.65 4.71
N VAL A 99 8.86 6.84 5.41
CA VAL A 99 8.70 7.88 6.43
C VAL A 99 8.13 7.26 7.69
N THR A 100 8.71 7.57 8.83
CA THR A 100 8.29 7.10 10.14
C THR A 100 7.89 8.28 11.02
N ALA A 101 6.79 8.15 11.74
CA ALA A 101 6.39 9.06 12.80
C ALA A 101 6.39 8.31 14.13
N GLU A 102 7.45 8.52 14.91
CA GLU A 102 7.65 7.87 16.19
C GLU A 102 6.94 8.64 17.31
N SER A 103 6.34 7.90 18.25
CA SER A 103 5.74 8.40 19.51
C SER A 103 4.83 9.61 19.31
N THR A 104 4.01 9.59 18.27
CA THR A 104 3.07 10.65 17.97
C THR A 104 1.73 10.35 18.63
N LEU A 105 1.12 11.36 19.24
CA LEU A 105 -0.19 11.23 19.89
C LEU A 105 -1.30 11.37 18.86
N THR A 106 -2.23 10.42 18.88
CA THR A 106 -3.49 10.49 18.13
C THR A 106 -4.46 11.49 18.80
N ARG A 107 -5.60 11.78 18.15
CA ARG A 107 -6.64 12.65 18.72
C ARG A 107 -7.16 12.16 20.06
N ASP A 108 -7.24 10.86 20.26
CA ASP A 108 -7.62 10.19 21.52
C ASP A 108 -6.47 10.00 22.50
N THR A 109 -5.37 10.75 22.32
CA THR A 109 -4.19 10.80 23.20
C THR A 109 -3.42 9.49 23.34
N VAL A 110 -3.56 8.60 22.37
CA VAL A 110 -2.82 7.34 22.33
C VAL A 110 -1.49 7.55 21.61
N PRO A 111 -0.33 7.23 22.21
CA PRO A 111 0.94 7.27 21.52
C PRO A 111 1.04 6.11 20.51
N VAL A 112 1.38 6.45 19.28
CA VAL A 112 1.51 5.49 18.18
C VAL A 112 2.79 5.74 17.39
N ASP A 113 3.36 4.67 16.86
CA ASP A 113 4.40 4.72 15.85
C ASP A 113 3.78 4.33 14.50
N VAL A 114 3.91 5.18 13.51
CA VAL A 114 3.30 4.96 12.19
C VAL A 114 4.37 4.99 11.12
N ASP A 115 4.40 3.94 10.32
CA ASP A 115 5.26 3.82 9.14
C ASP A 115 4.43 4.04 7.88
N ALA A 116 4.90 4.93 7.00
CA ALA A 116 4.27 5.19 5.71
C ALA A 116 5.29 5.17 4.56
N ILE A 117 4.80 4.86 3.38
CA ILE A 117 5.56 4.86 2.15
C ILE A 117 4.94 5.88 1.21
N VAL A 118 5.77 6.77 0.69
CA VAL A 118 5.38 7.83 -0.25
C VAL A 118 5.94 7.50 -1.62
N PHE A 119 5.06 7.37 -2.62
CA PHE A 119 5.42 7.23 -4.03
C PHE A 119 5.32 8.59 -4.70
N TRP A 120 6.41 9.05 -5.29
CA TRP A 120 6.51 10.38 -5.87
C TRP A 120 7.40 10.38 -7.12
N LEU A 121 7.23 11.40 -7.95
CA LEU A 121 8.06 11.63 -9.14
C LEU A 121 8.29 13.14 -9.36
N VAL A 122 9.35 13.45 -10.07
CA VAL A 122 9.64 14.84 -10.51
C VAL A 122 9.05 15.05 -11.89
N TRP A 123 8.01 15.86 -12.01
CA TRP A 123 7.43 16.23 -13.30
C TRP A 123 8.13 17.45 -13.91
N ASN A 124 8.60 18.37 -13.09
CA ASN A 124 9.36 19.54 -13.52
C ASN A 124 10.74 19.59 -12.85
N ALA A 125 11.74 19.12 -13.58
CA ALA A 125 13.12 19.07 -13.10
C ALA A 125 13.75 20.47 -12.88
N GLU A 126 13.26 21.50 -13.57
CA GLU A 126 13.72 22.89 -13.42
C GLU A 126 13.39 23.39 -12.03
N LYS A 127 12.10 23.34 -11.65
CA LYS A 127 11.65 23.78 -10.32
C LYS A 127 12.30 22.96 -9.21
N ALA A 128 12.42 21.65 -9.39
CA ALA A 128 13.00 20.78 -8.38
C ALA A 128 14.45 21.08 -8.03
N ILE A 129 15.22 21.68 -8.98
CA ILE A 129 16.62 22.02 -8.74
C ILE A 129 16.80 23.50 -8.34
N LEU A 130 16.00 24.39 -8.93
CA LEU A 130 16.20 25.83 -8.72
C LEU A 130 15.53 26.32 -7.42
N GLU A 131 14.44 25.71 -7.00
CA GLU A 131 13.69 26.15 -5.83
C GLU A 131 14.06 25.41 -4.54
N VAL A 132 14.59 24.19 -4.65
CA VAL A 132 14.91 23.34 -3.48
C VAL A 132 16.34 22.80 -3.61
N GLU A 133 17.17 23.03 -2.62
CA GLU A 133 18.55 22.54 -2.58
C GLU A 133 18.60 21.00 -2.58
N ASN A 134 17.86 20.37 -1.66
CA ASN A 134 17.76 18.92 -1.55
C ASN A 134 16.30 18.48 -1.51
N TYR A 135 15.72 18.29 -2.68
CA TYR A 135 14.33 17.88 -2.80
C TYR A 135 14.02 16.48 -2.21
N LEU A 136 15.04 15.58 -2.11
CA LEU A 136 14.88 14.27 -1.50
C LEU A 136 14.58 14.38 0.00
N ASP A 137 15.40 15.16 0.70
CA ASP A 137 15.23 15.39 2.13
C ASP A 137 14.01 16.26 2.42
N ALA A 138 13.74 17.25 1.56
CA ALA A 138 12.57 18.12 1.68
C ALA A 138 11.26 17.32 1.61
N ILE A 139 11.16 16.35 0.69
CA ILE A 139 9.99 15.47 0.60
C ILE A 139 9.86 14.60 1.86
N ALA A 140 10.95 13.97 2.31
CA ALA A 140 10.93 13.10 3.48
C ALA A 140 10.50 13.86 4.74
N LEU A 141 11.04 15.04 4.98
CA LEU A 141 10.70 15.89 6.13
C LEU A 141 9.27 16.45 6.03
N SER A 142 8.83 16.85 4.84
CA SER A 142 7.46 17.29 4.60
C SER A 142 6.46 16.16 4.84
N ALA A 143 6.78 14.94 4.38
CA ALA A 143 5.97 13.76 4.58
C ALA A 143 5.90 13.37 6.06
N GLN A 144 7.02 13.42 6.79
CA GLN A 144 7.05 13.17 8.22
C GLN A 144 6.19 14.18 8.99
N THR A 145 6.25 15.45 8.62
CA THR A 145 5.45 16.50 9.24
C THR A 145 3.96 16.32 8.94
N ALA A 146 3.60 16.03 7.68
CA ALA A 146 2.23 15.78 7.28
C ALA A 146 1.66 14.54 7.97
N LEU A 147 2.48 13.49 8.11
CA LEU A 147 2.09 12.27 8.81
C LEU A 147 1.78 12.54 10.28
N ARG A 148 2.63 13.28 10.98
CA ARG A 148 2.37 13.69 12.39
C ARG A 148 1.12 14.54 12.54
N GLU A 149 0.90 15.48 11.63
CA GLU A 149 -0.28 16.33 11.63
C GLU A 149 -1.56 15.52 11.40
N SER A 150 -1.53 14.58 10.46
CA SER A 150 -2.67 13.71 10.18
C SER A 150 -2.96 12.75 11.35
N ILE A 151 -1.93 12.16 11.98
CA ILE A 151 -2.09 11.31 13.17
C ILE A 151 -2.80 12.08 14.28
N GLY A 152 -2.40 13.34 14.54
CA GLY A 152 -3.00 14.17 15.60
C GLY A 152 -4.47 14.56 15.35
N ARG A 153 -4.95 14.43 14.11
CA ARG A 153 -6.35 14.74 13.73
C ARG A 153 -7.27 13.52 13.81
N HIS A 154 -6.73 12.31 13.71
CA HIS A 154 -7.49 11.06 13.63
C HIS A 154 -7.47 10.28 14.94
N GLU A 155 -8.53 9.53 15.18
CA GLU A 155 -8.59 8.56 16.27
C GLU A 155 -7.92 7.24 15.84
N LEU A 156 -7.35 6.51 16.81
CA LEU A 156 -6.66 5.25 16.54
C LEU A 156 -7.54 4.25 15.79
N ALA A 157 -8.81 4.15 16.17
CA ALA A 157 -9.76 3.24 15.53
C ALA A 157 -9.95 3.55 14.03
N GLN A 158 -10.01 4.85 13.65
CA GLN A 158 -10.13 5.29 12.26
C GLN A 158 -8.87 4.97 11.47
N MET A 159 -7.69 5.20 12.05
CA MET A 159 -6.41 4.91 11.41
C MET A 159 -6.20 3.43 11.10
N ILE A 160 -6.73 2.54 11.94
CA ILE A 160 -6.65 1.09 11.73
C ILE A 160 -7.67 0.62 10.70
N THR A 161 -8.89 1.17 10.75
CA THR A 161 -10.03 0.71 9.94
C THR A 161 -9.99 1.28 8.52
N ASP A 162 -9.63 2.56 8.37
CA ASP A 162 -9.68 3.28 7.08
C ASP A 162 -8.32 3.86 6.69
N ARG A 163 -7.35 2.98 6.51
CA ARG A 163 -5.97 3.34 6.11
C ARG A 163 -5.93 4.03 4.74
N GLU A 164 -6.83 3.66 3.84
CA GLU A 164 -6.89 4.25 2.50
C GLU A 164 -7.33 5.71 2.53
N ALA A 165 -8.31 6.05 3.37
CA ALA A 165 -8.75 7.45 3.51
C ALA A 165 -7.62 8.32 4.06
N LEU A 166 -6.89 7.80 5.07
CA LEU A 166 -5.71 8.45 5.63
C LEU A 166 -4.63 8.67 4.55
N GLY A 167 -4.37 7.64 3.73
CA GLY A 167 -3.41 7.72 2.63
C GLY A 167 -3.79 8.78 1.59
N ARG A 168 -5.06 8.87 1.21
CA ARG A 168 -5.58 9.90 0.29
C ARG A 168 -5.47 11.32 0.86
N GLU A 169 -5.76 11.50 2.14
CA GLU A 169 -5.61 12.80 2.79
C GLU A 169 -4.15 13.23 2.84
N LEU A 170 -3.25 12.33 3.22
CA LEU A 170 -1.81 12.56 3.23
C LEU A 170 -1.29 12.90 1.85
N GLN A 171 -1.72 12.17 0.82
CA GLN A 171 -1.39 12.45 -0.57
C GLN A 171 -1.77 13.88 -0.94
N ARG A 172 -2.99 14.30 -0.66
CA ARG A 172 -3.49 15.65 -0.96
C ARG A 172 -2.66 16.73 -0.26
N ILE A 173 -2.38 16.56 1.04
CA ILE A 173 -1.59 17.53 1.82
C ILE A 173 -0.16 17.63 1.28
N LEU A 174 0.44 16.49 0.94
CA LEU A 174 1.80 16.45 0.40
C LEU A 174 1.88 17.01 -1.00
N ASP A 175 0.94 16.66 -1.88
CA ASP A 175 0.92 17.14 -3.26
C ASP A 175 0.75 18.67 -3.31
N GLU A 176 -0.09 19.24 -2.44
CA GLU A 176 -0.24 20.67 -2.29
C GLU A 176 1.08 21.38 -1.89
N LYS A 177 1.87 20.76 -1.00
CA LYS A 177 3.15 21.28 -0.55
C LYS A 177 4.28 21.09 -1.57
N THR A 178 4.25 20.00 -2.35
CA THR A 178 5.36 19.62 -3.26
C THR A 178 5.14 20.06 -4.69
N THR A 179 3.93 20.36 -5.11
CA THR A 179 3.61 20.87 -6.45
C THR A 179 4.40 22.17 -6.82
N PRO A 180 4.58 23.16 -5.93
CA PRO A 180 5.42 24.32 -6.22
C PRO A 180 6.85 23.94 -6.59
N TRP A 181 7.39 22.88 -6.00
CA TRP A 181 8.74 22.37 -6.26
C TRP A 181 8.85 21.52 -7.53
N GLY A 182 7.76 21.37 -8.30
CA GLY A 182 7.74 20.53 -9.49
C GLY A 182 7.75 19.04 -9.21
N ILE A 183 7.25 18.62 -8.05
CA ILE A 183 7.18 17.24 -7.61
C ILE A 183 5.71 16.88 -7.41
N THR A 184 5.32 15.69 -7.85
CA THR A 184 3.96 15.14 -7.66
C THR A 184 4.03 13.88 -6.83
N VAL A 185 3.16 13.81 -5.82
CA VAL A 185 2.97 12.62 -4.99
C VAL A 185 1.87 11.76 -5.61
N GLN A 186 2.24 10.55 -6.06
CA GLN A 186 1.29 9.64 -6.71
C GLN A 186 0.38 8.95 -5.70
N SER A 187 0.97 8.41 -4.64
CA SER A 187 0.23 7.75 -3.56
C SER A 187 1.01 7.80 -2.26
N VAL A 188 0.27 7.72 -1.16
CA VAL A 188 0.83 7.51 0.18
C VAL A 188 0.15 6.30 0.77
N GLU A 189 0.94 5.33 1.19
CA GLU A 189 0.46 4.09 1.77
C GLU A 189 0.91 3.99 3.22
N VAL A 190 -0.05 3.87 4.13
CA VAL A 190 0.23 3.62 5.55
C VAL A 190 0.49 2.12 5.71
N ARG A 191 1.71 1.79 6.11
CA ARG A 191 2.18 0.42 6.22
C ARG A 191 1.80 -0.20 7.55
N ASP A 192 2.34 0.32 8.63
CA ASP A 192 2.16 -0.21 9.99
C ASP A 192 1.78 0.89 10.97
N VAL A 193 0.86 0.55 11.88
CA VAL A 193 0.51 1.38 13.03
C VAL A 193 0.82 0.54 14.27
N ARG A 194 1.88 0.92 14.99
CA ARG A 194 2.31 0.22 16.20
C ARG A 194 1.82 0.96 17.41
N ILE A 195 1.27 0.21 18.36
CA ILE A 195 0.75 0.68 19.62
C ILE A 195 1.60 0.10 20.76
N PRO A 196 1.85 0.79 21.87
CA PRO A 196 2.52 0.23 23.05
C PRO A 196 1.83 -1.05 23.55
N GLN A 197 2.62 -2.06 23.93
CA GLN A 197 2.09 -3.39 24.32
C GLN A 197 1.04 -3.33 25.42
N GLY A 198 1.26 -2.51 26.46
CA GLY A 198 0.29 -2.40 27.56
C GLY A 198 -1.08 -1.89 27.12
N LEU A 199 -1.14 -1.04 26.11
CA LEU A 199 -2.40 -0.55 25.55
C LEU A 199 -3.04 -1.58 24.60
N GLN A 200 -2.22 -2.31 23.86
CA GLN A 200 -2.66 -3.39 22.97
C GLN A 200 -3.42 -4.48 23.76
N ASP A 201 -2.90 -4.86 24.93
CA ASP A 201 -3.56 -5.82 25.82
C ASP A 201 -4.90 -5.29 26.36
N ALA A 202 -4.97 -4.02 26.74
CA ALA A 202 -6.21 -3.40 27.21
C ALA A 202 -7.27 -3.34 26.10
N MET A 203 -6.89 -2.92 24.90
CA MET A 203 -7.78 -2.87 23.73
C MET A 203 -8.25 -4.27 23.30
N SER A 204 -7.37 -5.28 23.38
CA SER A 204 -7.72 -6.68 23.09
C SER A 204 -8.80 -7.17 24.05
N ARG A 205 -8.68 -6.92 25.36
CA ARG A 205 -9.69 -7.27 26.35
C ARG A 205 -11.01 -6.54 26.11
N GLN A 206 -10.96 -5.25 25.79
CA GLN A 206 -12.16 -4.49 25.46
C GLN A 206 -12.85 -5.02 24.20
N ALA A 207 -12.09 -5.30 23.15
CA ALA A 207 -12.62 -5.87 21.93
C ALA A 207 -13.23 -7.26 22.14
N GLN A 208 -12.62 -8.07 23.01
CA GLN A 208 -13.15 -9.38 23.39
C GLN A 208 -14.47 -9.25 24.15
N ALA A 209 -14.52 -8.37 25.15
CA ALA A 209 -15.73 -8.11 25.92
C ALA A 209 -16.89 -7.60 25.04
N GLU A 210 -16.59 -6.73 24.08
CA GLU A 210 -17.60 -6.23 23.13
C GLU A 210 -18.10 -7.33 22.19
N ARG A 211 -17.21 -8.20 21.69
CA ARG A 211 -17.62 -9.38 20.90
C ARG A 211 -18.49 -10.34 21.70
N GLU A 212 -18.14 -10.60 22.96
CA GLU A 212 -18.94 -11.42 23.84
C GLU A 212 -20.33 -10.80 24.10
N ARG A 213 -20.37 -9.47 24.33
CA ARG A 213 -21.64 -8.73 24.47
C ARG A 213 -22.51 -8.88 23.21
N GLN A 214 -21.92 -8.68 22.03
CA GLN A 214 -22.62 -8.83 20.75
C GLN A 214 -23.10 -10.25 20.53
N ALA A 215 -22.27 -11.25 20.81
CA ALA A 215 -22.63 -12.67 20.71
C ALA A 215 -23.83 -13.00 21.61
N ARG A 216 -23.85 -12.52 22.86
CA ARG A 216 -24.99 -12.72 23.78
C ARG A 216 -26.25 -12.03 23.30
N ILE A 217 -26.17 -10.86 22.70
CA ILE A 217 -27.33 -10.17 22.11
C ILE A 217 -27.89 -10.96 20.91
N ILE A 218 -27.01 -11.46 20.04
CA ILE A 218 -27.39 -12.26 18.88
C ILE A 218 -28.07 -13.58 19.35
N LEU A 219 -27.48 -14.27 20.32
CA LEU A 219 -28.06 -15.48 20.91
C LEU A 219 -29.43 -15.20 21.53
N GLY A 220 -29.56 -14.11 22.33
CA GLY A 220 -30.87 -13.77 22.91
C GLY A 220 -31.90 -13.39 21.85
N ARG A 221 -31.54 -12.75 20.77
CA ARG A 221 -32.46 -12.54 19.63
C ARG A 221 -32.85 -13.85 18.95
N ALA A 222 -31.86 -14.71 18.72
CA ALA A 222 -32.12 -16.03 18.13
C ALA A 222 -33.05 -16.87 19.01
N GLU A 223 -32.87 -16.86 20.35
CA GLU A 223 -33.76 -17.54 21.29
C GLU A 223 -35.19 -16.99 21.24
N THR A 224 -35.34 -15.65 21.13
CA THR A 224 -36.67 -15.01 20.99
C THR A 224 -37.31 -15.44 19.68
N GLU A 225 -36.60 -15.41 18.56
CA GLU A 225 -37.12 -15.84 17.27
C GLU A 225 -37.50 -17.33 17.24
N ILE A 226 -36.68 -18.18 17.86
CA ILE A 226 -36.97 -19.61 18.03
C ILE A 226 -38.25 -19.80 18.88
N SER A 227 -38.37 -19.04 19.99
CA SER A 227 -39.56 -19.11 20.85
C SER A 227 -40.82 -18.70 20.10
N ASP A 228 -40.78 -17.61 19.32
CA ASP A 228 -41.89 -17.17 18.49
C ASP A 228 -42.26 -18.23 17.43
N ASN A 229 -41.28 -18.85 16.80
CA ASN A 229 -41.47 -19.92 15.84
C ASN A 229 -42.11 -21.14 16.51
N PHE A 230 -41.73 -21.48 17.75
CA PHE A 230 -42.38 -22.57 18.52
C PHE A 230 -43.81 -22.23 18.87
N VAL A 231 -44.13 -21.00 19.27
CA VAL A 231 -45.51 -20.57 19.54
C VAL A 231 -46.37 -20.69 18.29
N GLN A 232 -45.87 -20.23 17.14
CA GLN A 232 -46.56 -20.32 15.85
C GLN A 232 -46.78 -21.80 15.45
N ALA A 233 -45.75 -22.66 15.60
CA ALA A 233 -45.85 -24.05 15.32
C ALA A 233 -46.87 -24.76 16.27
N ALA A 234 -46.85 -24.44 17.57
CA ALA A 234 -47.82 -24.96 18.53
C ALA A 234 -49.25 -24.57 18.19
N ALA A 235 -49.47 -23.31 17.78
CA ALA A 235 -50.79 -22.85 17.31
C ALA A 235 -51.27 -23.62 16.08
N ALA A 236 -50.40 -23.93 15.12
CA ALA A 236 -50.71 -24.71 13.93
C ALA A 236 -51.07 -26.19 14.28
N TYR A 237 -50.43 -26.78 15.29
CA TYR A 237 -50.69 -28.17 15.73
C TYR A 237 -51.88 -28.29 16.71
N SER A 238 -52.27 -27.22 17.38
CA SER A 238 -53.38 -27.23 18.34
C SER A 238 -54.70 -27.62 17.70
N SER A 239 -54.90 -27.31 16.42
CA SER A 239 -56.10 -27.67 15.67
C SER A 239 -56.09 -29.09 15.12
N ASN A 240 -54.96 -29.80 15.11
CA ASN A 240 -54.84 -31.15 14.55
C ASN A 240 -53.89 -32.05 15.36
N PRO A 241 -54.39 -32.77 16.39
CA PRO A 241 -53.58 -33.63 17.24
C PRO A 241 -52.83 -34.75 16.48
N THR A 242 -53.41 -35.22 15.38
CA THR A 242 -52.80 -36.26 14.55
C THR A 242 -51.53 -35.77 13.86
N ALA A 243 -51.53 -34.52 13.42
CA ALA A 243 -50.36 -33.88 12.80
C ALA A 243 -49.21 -33.70 13.81
N LEU A 244 -49.50 -33.34 15.06
CA LEU A 244 -48.53 -33.28 16.14
C LEU A 244 -47.86 -34.61 16.39
N HIS A 245 -48.68 -35.72 16.43
CA HIS A 245 -48.18 -37.07 16.62
C HIS A 245 -47.25 -37.53 15.50
N LEU A 246 -47.63 -37.27 14.23
CA LEU A 246 -46.77 -37.57 13.08
C LEU A 246 -45.47 -36.79 13.11
N ARG A 247 -45.51 -35.52 13.54
CA ARG A 247 -44.28 -34.69 13.69
C ARG A 247 -43.35 -35.23 14.76
N ALA A 248 -43.89 -35.66 15.91
CA ALA A 248 -43.11 -36.29 16.97
C ALA A 248 -42.39 -37.56 16.50
N MET A 249 -43.12 -38.44 15.76
CA MET A 249 -42.54 -39.63 15.16
C MET A 249 -41.45 -39.34 14.14
N ASN A 250 -41.65 -38.32 13.30
CA ASN A 250 -40.64 -37.91 12.33
C ASN A 250 -39.38 -37.37 13.02
N MET A 251 -39.50 -36.57 14.07
CA MET A 251 -38.35 -36.06 14.85
C MET A 251 -37.57 -37.20 15.52
N LEU A 252 -38.25 -38.23 16.06
CA LEU A 252 -37.59 -39.40 16.58
C LEU A 252 -36.85 -40.19 15.49
N TYR A 253 -37.46 -40.35 14.33
CA TYR A 253 -36.83 -41.00 13.18
C TYR A 253 -35.57 -40.24 12.70
N GLU A 254 -35.64 -38.93 12.57
CA GLU A 254 -34.50 -38.09 12.19
C GLU A 254 -33.36 -38.19 13.22
N ALA A 255 -33.67 -38.12 14.53
CA ALA A 255 -32.68 -38.24 15.60
C ALA A 255 -31.95 -39.57 15.59
N ILE A 256 -32.67 -40.66 15.31
CA ILE A 256 -32.09 -42.03 15.21
C ILE A 256 -31.22 -42.14 13.95
N LYS A 257 -31.64 -41.54 12.83
CA LYS A 257 -30.95 -41.59 11.55
C LYS A 257 -29.63 -40.81 11.56
N GLU A 258 -29.61 -39.62 12.18
CA GLU A 258 -28.43 -38.76 12.15
C GLU A 258 -27.31 -39.20 13.09
N ARG A 259 -27.61 -39.78 14.24
CA ARG A 259 -26.58 -40.06 15.27
C ARG A 259 -26.47 -41.53 15.69
N GLY A 260 -27.36 -42.40 15.26
CA GLY A 260 -27.33 -43.83 15.63
C GLY A 260 -27.37 -44.07 17.16
N SER A 261 -27.76 -43.06 17.94
CA SER A 261 -27.72 -43.06 19.39
C SER A 261 -29.11 -43.42 19.98
N MET A 262 -29.08 -44.13 21.11
CA MET A 262 -30.31 -44.48 21.84
C MET A 262 -30.94 -43.20 22.41
N VAL A 263 -32.19 -42.95 22.06
CA VAL A 263 -32.99 -41.85 22.62
C VAL A 263 -33.80 -42.40 23.80
N ILE A 264 -33.47 -41.90 25.00
CA ILE A 264 -34.24 -42.22 26.22
C ILE A 264 -35.38 -41.22 26.30
N VAL A 265 -36.62 -41.71 26.09
CA VAL A 265 -37.82 -40.88 26.22
C VAL A 265 -38.49 -41.22 27.57
N PRO A 266 -38.76 -40.21 28.44
CA PRO A 266 -39.48 -40.44 29.68
C PRO A 266 -40.88 -41.04 29.41
N SER A 267 -41.35 -41.97 30.24
CA SER A 267 -42.67 -42.62 30.08
C SER A 267 -43.84 -41.62 30.02
N SER A 268 -43.72 -40.50 30.76
CA SER A 268 -44.72 -39.44 30.74
C SER A 268 -44.80 -38.71 29.37
N ALA A 269 -43.70 -38.61 28.66
CA ALA A 269 -43.70 -38.05 27.31
C ALA A 269 -44.28 -39.02 26.27
N VAL A 270 -44.09 -40.28 26.46
CA VAL A 270 -44.73 -41.36 25.65
C VAL A 270 -46.25 -41.40 25.80
N GLU A 271 -46.75 -41.18 27.02
CA GLU A 271 -48.18 -41.09 27.29
C GLU A 271 -48.80 -39.80 26.69
N THR A 272 -48.16 -38.66 26.85
CA THR A 272 -48.59 -37.37 26.22
C THR A 272 -48.53 -37.39 24.69
N MET A 273 -47.66 -38.19 24.13
CA MET A 273 -47.56 -38.37 22.66
C MET A 273 -48.58 -39.45 22.16
N GLY A 274 -49.34 -40.03 22.99
CA GLY A 274 -50.35 -41.06 22.62
C GLY A 274 -49.78 -42.37 22.07
N LEU A 275 -48.44 -42.56 22.23
CA LEU A 275 -47.76 -43.77 21.72
C LEU A 275 -48.15 -45.05 22.50
N GLY A 276 -48.52 -44.91 23.76
CA GLY A 276 -48.94 -46.05 24.60
C GLY A 276 -50.22 -46.80 24.08
N GLY A 277 -51.14 -46.00 23.54
CA GLY A 277 -52.38 -46.55 22.96
C GLY A 277 -52.16 -47.33 21.66
N SER A 278 -51.30 -46.85 20.79
CA SER A 278 -51.04 -47.50 19.50
C SER A 278 -50.13 -48.71 19.59
N LEU A 279 -49.24 -48.80 20.56
CA LEU A 279 -48.46 -49.99 20.85
C LEU A 279 -49.29 -51.08 21.49
N ALA A 280 -50.26 -50.74 22.37
CA ALA A 280 -51.21 -51.67 22.96
C ALA A 280 -52.13 -52.26 21.89
N THR A 281 -52.62 -51.46 20.94
CA THR A 281 -53.50 -52.00 19.85
C THR A 281 -52.71 -52.83 18.85
N ALA A 282 -51.44 -52.51 18.55
CA ALA A 282 -50.58 -53.33 17.69
C ALA A 282 -50.17 -54.66 18.36
N ALA A 283 -50.04 -54.71 19.68
CA ALA A 283 -49.76 -55.93 20.42
C ALA A 283 -51.00 -56.88 20.46
N LEU A 284 -52.16 -56.29 20.56
CA LEU A 284 -53.43 -57.09 20.54
C LEU A 284 -53.75 -57.59 19.13
N SER A 285 -53.39 -56.91 18.06
CA SER A 285 -53.61 -57.39 16.68
C SER A 285 -52.68 -58.51 16.24
N LYS A 286 -51.62 -58.81 17.01
CA LYS A 286 -50.69 -59.93 16.78
C LYS A 286 -51.09 -61.21 17.50
N GLN A 287 -52.20 -61.22 18.29
CA GLN A 287 -52.76 -62.39 19.01
C GLN A 287 -54.04 -62.92 18.39
N GLN A 288 -54.46 -62.42 17.26
CA GLN A 288 -55.45 -63.03 16.38
C GLN A 288 -54.75 -63.52 15.10
#